data_24e0f8f4423bf09d9a972efb08ae9a08
#
_entry.id   24e0f8f4423bf09d9a972efb08ae9a08
#
_cell.length_a   1.000
_cell.length_b   1.000
_cell.length_c   1.000
_cell.angle_alpha   90.00
_cell.angle_beta   90.00
_cell.angle_gamma   90.00
#
_symmetry.space_group_name_H-M   'P 1'
#
loop_
_entity.id
_entity.type
_entity.pdbx_description
1 polymer ?
#
loop_
_entity_poly.entity_id
_entity_poly.type
_entity_poly.pdbx_seq_one_letter_code
_entity_poly.pdbx_strand_id
1 'polypeptide(L)'
;NKYLQITGLKKSPIHIFLKNYPSLQKGDYSVGVTWQQAKDYCQWLGKGSGKKIDLPTEAQWEYAARSRGQYFQFPTNNGEYLPGKNVPGKDELDKYTDGFGFPFYPVGKYPPNPLGLYDMGLSGSEWTNDWYASDYYSHSPVNDPQGPVKGTEKVLRGNVG
;
A
#
# COMPACT_ATOMS: atom_id res chain seq x y z
N ASN A 1 13.35 10.06 15.37
CA ASN A 1 12.25 9.85 14.42
C ASN A 1 10.97 10.38 15.04
N LYS A 2 10.38 11.41 14.43
CA LYS A 2 9.22 12.17 14.96
C LYS A 2 7.97 11.29 15.16
N TYR A 3 7.80 10.29 14.29
CA TYR A 3 6.72 9.30 14.42
C TYR A 3 6.84 8.45 15.70
N LEU A 4 8.04 7.95 15.99
CA LEU A 4 8.30 7.13 17.18
C LEU A 4 8.09 7.94 18.48
N GLN A 5 8.38 9.23 18.49
CA GLN A 5 8.12 10.10 19.64
C GLN A 5 6.62 10.27 19.90
N ILE A 6 5.81 10.35 18.85
CA ILE A 6 4.36 10.57 18.98
C ILE A 6 3.63 9.28 19.36
N THR A 7 4.06 8.12 18.85
CA THR A 7 3.43 6.81 19.10
C THR A 7 3.92 6.16 20.40
N GLY A 8 4.96 6.71 21.05
CA GLY A 8 5.57 6.12 22.26
C GLY A 8 6.31 4.80 22.03
N LEU A 9 6.46 4.37 20.79
CA LEU A 9 7.17 3.15 20.44
C LEU A 9 8.68 3.32 20.62
N LYS A 10 9.30 2.57 21.51
CA LYS A 10 10.76 2.60 21.74
C LYS A 10 11.56 2.07 20.57
N LYS A 11 11.00 1.13 19.78
CA LYS A 11 11.55 0.62 18.50
C LYS A 11 10.39 0.19 17.61
N SER A 12 10.34 0.71 16.38
CA SER A 12 9.44 0.19 15.35
C SER A 12 10.00 -1.14 14.82
N PRO A 13 9.16 -2.14 14.45
CA PRO A 13 9.58 -3.30 13.68
C PRO A 13 10.41 -2.92 12.43
N ILE A 14 10.08 -1.81 11.80
CA ILE A 14 10.88 -1.16 10.75
C ILE A 14 12.34 -0.91 11.17
N HIS A 15 12.60 -0.50 12.41
CA HIS A 15 13.97 -0.23 12.88
C HIS A 15 14.80 -1.51 12.97
N ILE A 16 14.18 -2.63 13.34
CA ILE A 16 14.81 -3.94 13.37
C ILE A 16 15.05 -4.43 11.95
N PHE A 17 14.07 -4.29 11.08
CA PHE A 17 14.17 -4.64 9.67
C PHE A 17 15.28 -3.85 8.98
N LEU A 18 15.27 -2.53 9.05
CA LEU A 18 16.29 -1.67 8.42
C LEU A 18 17.70 -1.91 8.98
N LYS A 19 17.84 -2.34 10.24
CA LYS A 19 19.15 -2.74 10.81
C LYS A 19 19.73 -3.94 10.09
N ASN A 20 18.88 -4.90 9.69
CA ASN A 20 19.30 -6.10 8.97
C ASN A 20 19.51 -5.85 7.47
N TYR A 21 18.97 -4.75 6.93
CA TYR A 21 19.06 -4.36 5.52
C TYR A 21 19.56 -2.91 5.36
N PRO A 22 20.86 -2.66 5.63
CA PRO A 22 21.42 -1.29 5.60
C PRO A 22 21.26 -0.58 4.26
N SER A 23 21.19 -1.32 3.15
CA SER A 23 21.00 -0.77 1.81
C SER A 23 19.65 -0.05 1.64
N LEU A 24 18.63 -0.46 2.38
CA LEU A 24 17.30 0.15 2.34
C LEU A 24 17.20 1.43 3.18
N GLN A 25 18.22 1.72 4.02
CA GLN A 25 18.23 2.93 4.85
C GLN A 25 18.48 4.22 4.06
N LYS A 26 19.02 4.12 2.86
CA LYS A 26 19.46 5.25 2.03
C LYS A 26 18.58 5.53 0.82
N GLY A 27 17.49 4.77 0.64
CA GLY A 27 16.61 4.88 -0.52
C GLY A 27 15.17 5.18 -0.14
N ASP A 28 14.41 5.66 -1.10
CA ASP A 28 12.96 5.82 -1.00
C ASP A 28 12.31 4.48 -1.37
N TYR A 29 12.24 3.57 -0.40
CA TYR A 29 11.64 2.25 -0.56
C TYR A 29 10.37 2.11 0.27
N SER A 30 9.44 1.28 -0.20
CA SER A 30 8.30 0.86 0.60
C SER A 30 8.77 0.07 1.83
N VAL A 31 7.99 0.13 2.91
CA VAL A 31 8.33 -0.55 4.16
C VAL A 31 7.14 -1.34 4.68
N GLY A 32 7.39 -2.57 5.10
CA GLY A 32 6.39 -3.41 5.74
C GLY A 32 6.02 -2.87 7.13
N VAL A 33 4.74 -2.67 7.37
CA VAL A 33 4.17 -2.21 8.65
C VAL A 33 2.95 -3.04 9.02
N THR A 34 2.60 -3.08 10.31
CA THR A 34 1.31 -3.64 10.73
C THR A 34 0.18 -2.69 10.38
N TRP A 35 -1.05 -3.23 10.28
CA TRP A 35 -2.24 -2.40 10.07
C TRP A 35 -2.37 -1.27 11.10
N GLN A 36 -2.13 -1.56 12.38
CA GLN A 36 -2.19 -0.54 13.44
C GLN A 36 -1.16 0.57 13.23
N GLN A 37 0.07 0.23 12.82
CA GLN A 37 1.10 1.24 12.54
C GLN A 37 0.74 2.12 11.35
N ALA A 38 0.15 1.55 10.29
CA ALA A 38 -0.35 2.33 9.16
C ALA A 38 -1.48 3.28 9.58
N LYS A 39 -2.41 2.79 10.40
CA LYS A 39 -3.51 3.57 10.97
C LYS A 39 -3.01 4.74 11.83
N ASP A 40 -2.07 4.46 12.75
CA ASP A 40 -1.47 5.45 13.63
C ASP A 40 -0.73 6.54 12.84
N TYR A 41 -0.06 6.14 11.73
CA TYR A 41 0.58 7.09 10.84
C TYR A 41 -0.43 8.02 10.15
N CYS A 42 -1.53 7.50 9.64
CA CYS A 42 -2.60 8.30 9.06
C CYS A 42 -3.16 9.30 10.07
N GLN A 43 -3.44 8.88 11.29
CA GLN A 43 -3.92 9.74 12.36
C GLN A 43 -2.90 10.83 12.74
N TRP A 44 -1.63 10.47 12.82
CA TRP A 44 -0.57 11.45 13.08
C TRP A 44 -0.49 12.49 11.96
N LEU A 45 -0.54 12.07 10.70
CA LEU A 45 -0.53 12.96 9.55
C LEU A 45 -1.77 13.89 9.54
N GLY A 46 -2.93 13.34 9.89
CA GLY A 46 -4.18 14.09 10.04
C GLY A 46 -4.08 15.19 11.09
N LYS A 47 -3.54 14.88 12.28
CA LYS A 47 -3.30 15.86 13.34
C LYS A 47 -2.35 16.97 12.90
N GLY A 48 -1.29 16.63 12.17
CA GLY A 48 -0.31 17.60 11.70
C GLY A 48 -0.82 18.51 10.58
N SER A 49 -1.76 18.04 9.77
CA SER A 49 -2.32 18.78 8.63
C SER A 49 -3.67 19.44 8.89
N GLY A 50 -4.29 19.18 10.04
CA GLY A 50 -5.65 19.63 10.35
C GLY A 50 -6.75 18.96 9.52
N LYS A 51 -6.43 17.83 8.85
CA LYS A 51 -7.35 17.08 8.00
C LYS A 51 -7.70 15.73 8.62
N LYS A 52 -8.88 15.21 8.32
CA LYS A 52 -9.21 13.82 8.62
C LYS A 52 -8.50 12.93 7.59
N ILE A 53 -7.47 12.21 8.02
CA ILE A 53 -6.71 11.27 7.18
C ILE A 53 -6.80 9.89 7.81
N ASP A 54 -7.12 8.90 6.98
CA ASP A 54 -7.26 7.50 7.37
C ASP A 54 -6.79 6.57 6.27
N LEU A 55 -6.72 5.26 6.55
CA LEU A 55 -6.56 4.26 5.51
C LEU A 55 -7.79 4.31 4.57
N PRO A 56 -7.62 4.07 3.27
CA PRO A 56 -8.74 3.96 2.37
C PRO A 56 -9.60 2.73 2.74
N THR A 57 -10.88 2.75 2.39
CA THR A 57 -11.64 1.51 2.32
C THR A 57 -11.17 0.67 1.12
N GLU A 58 -11.47 -0.63 1.12
CA GLU A 58 -11.15 -1.50 -0.02
C GLU A 58 -11.76 -0.96 -1.32
N ALA A 59 -13.01 -0.51 -1.27
CA ALA A 59 -13.68 0.08 -2.43
C ALA A 59 -13.04 1.38 -2.90
N GLN A 60 -12.59 2.24 -2.00
CA GLN A 60 -11.85 3.46 -2.34
C GLN A 60 -10.50 3.13 -2.99
N TRP A 61 -9.81 2.13 -2.45
CA TRP A 61 -8.56 1.65 -3.03
C TRP A 61 -8.77 1.13 -4.46
N GLU A 62 -9.77 0.26 -4.67
CA GLU A 62 -10.10 -0.29 -5.98
C GLU A 62 -10.51 0.80 -6.99
N TYR A 63 -11.33 1.77 -6.55
CA TYR A 63 -11.73 2.90 -7.38
C TYR A 63 -10.52 3.75 -7.82
N ALA A 64 -9.57 3.97 -6.92
CA ALA A 64 -8.33 4.69 -7.19
C ALA A 64 -7.40 3.90 -8.12
N ALA A 65 -7.23 2.61 -7.89
CA ALA A 65 -6.43 1.70 -8.71
C ALA A 65 -6.95 1.66 -10.15
N ARG A 66 -8.26 1.62 -10.32
CA ARG A 66 -8.94 1.68 -11.64
C ARG A 66 -9.14 3.10 -12.17
N SER A 67 -8.43 4.07 -11.66
CA SER A 67 -8.47 5.44 -12.17
C SER A 67 -9.89 5.98 -12.34
N ARG A 68 -10.66 6.05 -11.25
CA ARG A 68 -12.08 6.41 -11.16
C ARG A 68 -13.02 5.34 -11.74
N GLY A 69 -12.71 4.06 -11.50
CA GLY A 69 -13.57 2.97 -11.94
C GLY A 69 -13.55 2.70 -13.44
N GLN A 70 -12.50 3.10 -14.13
CA GLN A 70 -12.27 2.70 -15.51
C GLN A 70 -12.02 1.19 -15.60
N TYR A 71 -12.16 0.61 -16.77
CA TYR A 71 -11.94 -0.81 -17.00
C TYR A 71 -10.44 -1.15 -17.11
N PHE A 72 -9.68 -0.77 -16.07
CA PHE A 72 -8.26 -1.06 -15.96
C PHE A 72 -8.06 -2.43 -15.29
N GLN A 73 -7.33 -3.31 -15.96
CA GLN A 73 -6.97 -4.61 -15.40
C GLN A 73 -5.84 -4.48 -14.39
N PHE A 74 -4.90 -3.57 -14.64
CA PHE A 74 -3.77 -3.27 -13.77
C PHE A 74 -3.76 -1.80 -13.36
N PRO A 75 -3.31 -1.46 -12.14
CA PRO A 75 -3.29 -0.08 -11.64
C PRO A 75 -2.11 0.74 -12.19
N THR A 76 -1.89 0.67 -13.48
CA THR A 76 -0.80 1.34 -14.20
C THR A 76 -1.29 2.60 -14.92
N ASN A 77 -0.40 3.28 -15.60
CA ASN A 77 -0.71 4.50 -16.34
C ASN A 77 -1.72 4.31 -17.50
N ASN A 78 -1.83 3.09 -18.01
CA ASN A 78 -2.71 2.77 -19.16
C ASN A 78 -3.59 1.52 -18.94
N GLY A 79 -3.55 0.93 -17.74
CA GLY A 79 -4.32 -0.28 -17.41
C GLY A 79 -3.71 -1.59 -17.90
N GLU A 80 -2.55 -1.56 -18.55
CA GLU A 80 -1.84 -2.72 -19.06
C GLU A 80 -0.65 -3.10 -18.18
N TYR A 81 -0.19 -4.35 -18.23
CA TYR A 81 1.02 -4.84 -17.58
C TYR A 81 2.15 -4.91 -18.60
N LEU A 82 3.06 -3.93 -18.59
CA LEU A 82 4.17 -3.81 -19.55
C LEU A 82 5.52 -3.83 -18.81
N PRO A 83 6.14 -5.03 -18.63
CA PRO A 83 7.40 -5.18 -17.92
C PRO A 83 8.52 -4.30 -18.48
N GLY A 84 9.25 -3.61 -17.60
CA GLY A 84 10.30 -2.66 -17.95
C GLY A 84 9.83 -1.30 -18.47
N LYS A 85 8.50 -1.11 -18.60
CA LYS A 85 7.91 0.18 -19.06
C LYS A 85 7.05 0.83 -18.00
N ASN A 86 6.07 0.13 -17.45
CA ASN A 86 5.17 0.64 -16.42
C ASN A 86 5.09 -0.25 -15.17
N VAL A 87 5.81 -1.38 -15.20
CA VAL A 87 6.03 -2.28 -14.07
C VAL A 87 7.46 -2.82 -14.14
N PRO A 88 8.04 -3.34 -13.04
CA PRO A 88 9.38 -3.93 -13.05
C PRO A 88 9.52 -5.03 -14.09
N GLY A 89 10.62 -5.03 -14.82
CA GLY A 89 11.05 -6.14 -15.65
C GLY A 89 11.71 -7.24 -14.82
N LYS A 90 11.90 -8.42 -15.42
CA LYS A 90 12.49 -9.59 -14.72
C LYS A 90 13.86 -9.27 -14.12
N ASP A 91 14.79 -8.72 -14.91
CA ASP A 91 16.16 -8.41 -14.47
C ASP A 91 16.15 -7.41 -13.29
N GLU A 92 15.13 -6.58 -13.23
CA GLU A 92 14.96 -5.62 -12.16
C GLU A 92 14.38 -6.26 -10.90
N LEU A 93 13.41 -7.12 -11.04
CA LEU A 93 12.89 -7.92 -9.94
C LEU A 93 14.00 -8.77 -9.32
N ASP A 94 14.82 -9.44 -10.15
CA ASP A 94 15.97 -10.24 -9.71
C ASP A 94 17.00 -9.40 -8.94
N LYS A 95 17.23 -8.15 -9.36
CA LYS A 95 18.16 -7.23 -8.70
C LYS A 95 17.66 -6.74 -7.34
N TYR A 96 16.36 -6.51 -7.20
CA TYR A 96 15.76 -5.91 -6.00
C TYR A 96 15.01 -6.91 -5.12
N THR A 97 15.00 -8.18 -5.48
CA THR A 97 14.45 -9.23 -4.62
C THR A 97 15.44 -9.54 -3.52
N ASP A 98 14.99 -9.44 -2.27
CA ASP A 98 15.77 -9.93 -1.14
C ASP A 98 15.77 -11.46 -1.06
N GLY A 99 16.55 -12.03 -0.14
CA GLY A 99 16.59 -13.47 0.09
C GLY A 99 15.27 -14.08 0.59
N PHE A 100 14.22 -13.29 0.79
CA PHE A 100 12.87 -13.71 1.19
C PHE A 100 11.84 -13.64 0.05
N GLY A 101 12.27 -13.23 -1.15
CA GLY A 101 11.40 -13.21 -2.34
C GLY A 101 10.52 -11.97 -2.47
N PHE A 102 10.74 -10.93 -1.67
CA PHE A 102 10.02 -9.67 -1.81
C PHE A 102 10.82 -8.67 -2.63
N PRO A 103 10.26 -8.12 -3.71
CA PRO A 103 10.92 -7.10 -4.48
C PRO A 103 10.86 -5.75 -3.75
N PHE A 104 12.03 -5.16 -3.48
CA PHE A 104 12.17 -3.80 -2.95
C PHE A 104 12.78 -2.92 -4.04
N TYR A 105 11.99 -2.13 -4.71
CA TYR A 105 12.49 -1.13 -5.67
C TYR A 105 12.10 0.29 -5.23
N PRO A 106 12.83 1.32 -5.71
CA PRO A 106 12.55 2.70 -5.33
C PRO A 106 11.12 3.10 -5.67
N VAL A 107 10.42 3.76 -4.73
CA VAL A 107 9.07 4.25 -4.95
C VAL A 107 9.02 5.32 -6.03
N GLY A 108 7.93 5.41 -6.76
CA GLY A 108 7.72 6.39 -7.81
C GLY A 108 8.58 6.19 -9.06
N LYS A 109 9.17 5.02 -9.23
CA LYS A 109 10.04 4.72 -10.37
C LYS A 109 9.27 4.61 -11.69
N TYR A 110 8.09 4.06 -11.65
CA TYR A 110 7.23 3.86 -12.83
C TYR A 110 6.19 4.96 -12.95
N PRO A 111 5.64 5.18 -14.16
CA PRO A 111 4.61 6.19 -14.38
C PRO A 111 3.40 5.97 -13.46
N PRO A 112 2.85 7.04 -12.88
CA PRO A 112 1.64 6.95 -12.07
C PRO A 112 0.41 6.56 -12.91
N ASN A 113 -0.63 6.09 -12.25
CA ASN A 113 -1.91 5.94 -12.91
C ASN A 113 -2.51 7.32 -13.29
N PRO A 114 -3.61 7.39 -14.07
CA PRO A 114 -4.23 8.66 -14.48
C PRO A 114 -4.68 9.58 -13.35
N LEU A 115 -4.77 9.09 -12.10
CA LEU A 115 -5.02 9.90 -10.91
C LEU A 115 -3.75 10.48 -10.26
N GLY A 116 -2.57 10.17 -10.82
CA GLY A 116 -1.29 10.59 -10.26
C GLY A 116 -0.81 9.73 -9.08
N LEU A 117 -1.39 8.54 -8.88
CA LEU A 117 -0.99 7.60 -7.83
C LEU A 117 0.08 6.66 -8.36
N TYR A 118 1.19 6.59 -7.62
CA TYR A 118 2.33 5.73 -7.94
C TYR A 118 2.23 4.38 -7.23
N ASP A 119 2.85 3.37 -7.81
CA ASP A 119 3.18 2.07 -7.22
C ASP A 119 1.98 1.26 -6.70
N MET A 120 0.77 1.63 -7.05
CA MET A 120 -0.43 0.89 -6.65
C MET A 120 -0.36 -0.55 -7.17
N GLY A 121 -0.19 -1.50 -6.25
CA GLY A 121 -0.10 -2.91 -6.58
C GLY A 121 1.24 -3.41 -7.09
N LEU A 122 2.30 -2.62 -7.03
CA LEU A 122 3.62 -3.00 -7.56
C LEU A 122 4.70 -3.20 -6.50
N SER A 123 4.58 -2.55 -5.34
CA SER A 123 5.62 -2.54 -4.30
C SER A 123 5.24 -3.30 -3.03
N GLY A 124 4.33 -4.24 -3.14
CA GLY A 124 3.80 -5.03 -2.03
C GLY A 124 2.32 -4.79 -1.79
N SER A 125 1.80 -5.44 -0.75
CA SER A 125 0.39 -5.30 -0.36
C SER A 125 0.17 -4.06 0.49
N GLU A 126 -0.95 -3.38 0.29
CA GLU A 126 -1.35 -2.16 0.95
C GLU A 126 -2.55 -2.39 1.87
N TRP A 127 -2.47 -1.88 3.09
CA TRP A 127 -3.54 -2.00 4.06
C TRP A 127 -4.73 -1.13 3.70
N THR A 128 -5.92 -1.73 3.79
CA THR A 128 -7.19 -0.99 3.78
C THR A 128 -7.81 -0.93 5.18
N ASN A 129 -8.87 -0.15 5.33
CA ASN A 129 -9.54 0.00 6.62
C ASN A 129 -10.47 -1.17 6.96
N ASP A 130 -10.90 -1.90 5.94
CA ASP A 130 -11.93 -2.90 6.01
C ASP A 130 -11.52 -4.15 6.80
N TRP A 131 -12.48 -4.72 7.51
CA TRP A 131 -12.41 -6.10 7.92
C TRP A 131 -12.74 -6.99 6.73
N TYR A 132 -12.15 -8.17 6.67
CA TYR A 132 -12.43 -9.15 5.62
C TYR A 132 -13.69 -9.96 5.95
N ALA A 133 -14.56 -10.14 4.95
CA ALA A 133 -15.58 -11.17 4.90
C ALA A 133 -15.82 -11.56 3.43
N SER A 134 -15.80 -12.86 3.17
CA SER A 134 -15.88 -13.40 1.79
C SER A 134 -17.17 -13.09 1.06
N ASP A 135 -18.24 -12.84 1.80
CA ASP A 135 -19.60 -12.56 1.28
C ASP A 135 -20.00 -11.08 1.35
N TYR A 136 -19.11 -10.20 1.84
CA TYR A 136 -19.48 -8.79 2.10
C TYR A 136 -20.08 -8.10 0.88
N TYR A 137 -19.49 -8.24 -0.28
CA TYR A 137 -19.96 -7.54 -1.49
C TYR A 137 -21.28 -8.09 -2.05
N SER A 138 -21.76 -9.24 -1.61
CA SER A 138 -23.09 -9.75 -2.00
C SER A 138 -24.25 -8.96 -1.38
N HIS A 139 -23.99 -8.20 -0.31
CA HIS A 139 -24.98 -7.43 0.45
C HIS A 139 -24.48 -6.04 0.88
N SER A 140 -23.34 -5.60 0.37
CA SER A 140 -22.79 -4.29 0.71
C SER A 140 -23.67 -3.14 0.17
N PRO A 141 -23.61 -1.95 0.80
CA PRO A 141 -24.22 -0.76 0.20
C PRO A 141 -23.56 -0.44 -1.14
N VAL A 142 -24.33 0.08 -2.08
CA VAL A 142 -23.82 0.49 -3.41
C VAL A 142 -22.91 1.70 -3.28
N ASN A 143 -23.20 2.60 -2.35
CA ASN A 143 -22.46 3.83 -2.14
C ASN A 143 -21.51 3.70 -0.95
N ASP A 144 -20.22 3.99 -1.18
CA ASP A 144 -19.16 4.10 -0.17
C ASP A 144 -19.13 2.91 0.83
N PRO A 145 -19.02 1.65 0.36
CA PRO A 145 -18.96 0.50 1.24
C PRO A 145 -17.74 0.59 2.17
N GLN A 146 -17.95 0.33 3.46
CA GLN A 146 -16.94 0.51 4.53
C GLN A 146 -16.37 -0.81 5.04
N GLY A 147 -16.72 -1.92 4.43
CA GLY A 147 -16.43 -3.26 4.94
C GLY A 147 -17.34 -3.68 6.10
N PRO A 148 -17.23 -4.91 6.58
CA PRO A 148 -17.93 -5.40 7.77
C PRO A 148 -17.57 -4.58 9.00
N VAL A 149 -18.51 -4.44 9.93
CA VAL A 149 -18.30 -3.70 11.21
C VAL A 149 -17.23 -4.35 12.09
N LYS A 150 -17.06 -5.67 11.98
CA LYS A 150 -16.09 -6.47 12.75
C LYS A 150 -15.59 -7.65 11.93
N GLY A 151 -14.41 -8.14 12.27
CA GLY A 151 -13.78 -9.30 11.66
C GLY A 151 -12.53 -9.73 12.43
N THR A 152 -11.84 -10.73 11.94
CA THR A 152 -10.58 -11.25 12.48
C THR A 152 -9.38 -10.87 11.63
N GLU A 153 -9.60 -10.53 10.36
CA GLU A 153 -8.57 -10.22 9.38
C GLU A 153 -8.86 -8.89 8.69
N LYS A 154 -7.81 -8.17 8.35
CA LYS A 154 -7.88 -6.92 7.59
C LYS A 154 -7.62 -7.17 6.11
N VAL A 155 -8.30 -6.41 5.26
CA VAL A 155 -8.12 -6.52 3.81
C VAL A 155 -6.79 -5.89 3.40
N LEU A 156 -6.03 -6.63 2.59
CA LEU A 156 -4.85 -6.18 1.87
C LEU A 156 -5.17 -6.11 0.36
N ARG A 157 -4.65 -5.09 -0.29
CA ARG A 157 -4.78 -4.91 -1.74
C ARG A 157 -3.40 -4.73 -2.36
N GLY A 158 -3.33 -4.80 -3.70
CA GLY A 158 -2.14 -4.39 -4.44
C GLY A 158 -1.13 -5.48 -4.74
N ASN A 159 -1.29 -6.71 -4.27
CA ASN A 159 -0.39 -7.80 -4.67
C ASN A 159 -0.85 -8.37 -6.02
N VAL A 160 -0.13 -8.03 -7.07
CA VAL A 160 -0.27 -8.63 -8.42
C VAL A 160 0.82 -9.70 -8.59
N GLY A 161 0.76 -10.75 -7.77
CA GLY A 161 1.61 -11.93 -7.86
C GLY A 161 0.84 -13.13 -8.37
#